data_f5cea824f7e2541cb3618e8c9ebc88c3
#
_entry.id   f5cea824f7e2541cb3618e8c9ebc88c3
#
_cell.length_a   1.000
_cell.length_b   1.000
_cell.length_c   1.000
_cell.angle_alpha   90.00
_cell.angle_beta   90.00
_cell.angle_gamma   90.00
#
_symmetry.space_group_name_H-M   'P 1'
#
loop_
_entity.id
_entity.type
_entity.pdbx_description
1 polymer ?
#
loop_
_entity_poly.entity_id
_entity_poly.type
_entity_poly.pdbx_seq_one_letter_code
_entity_poly.pdbx_strand_id
1 'polypeptide(L)'
;LKAPSCIHVNETGTIDRLNAGGLLGPDLLVIHGNLITNGELELMAKARMPLCFTPTADTQGTPADVVHRAIDRGVEAVFGCDIPCSIASDPLGQLRVMFNVQGFLDGAMERSFSTVVGRRPAVRPGLPLLTPRKLLEIATIGTARVLGLADRIGSLAPGKRADIVLIRKGPFGDSVARDACAHVLLQTSPRDIDTVMVDGEIRMRAGVLAGFEPERAAAMIRASRQRILG
;
A
#
# COMPACT_ATOMS: atom_id res chain seq x y z
N LEU A 1 1.13 -23.11 -16.12
CA LEU A 1 1.82 -22.17 -15.23
C LEU A 1 0.75 -21.49 -14.38
N LYS A 2 0.72 -21.78 -13.09
CA LYS A 2 -0.09 -21.00 -12.12
C LYS A 2 0.71 -19.78 -11.69
N ALA A 3 0.87 -18.81 -12.61
CA ALA A 3 1.46 -17.53 -12.27
C ALA A 3 0.32 -16.55 -11.94
N PRO A 4 0.43 -15.77 -10.86
CA PRO A 4 -0.53 -14.71 -10.61
C PRO A 4 -0.50 -13.71 -11.76
N SER A 5 -1.69 -13.30 -12.22
CA SER A 5 -1.88 -12.28 -13.24
C SER A 5 -2.41 -11.01 -12.58
N CYS A 6 -2.24 -9.85 -13.21
CA CYS A 6 -2.86 -8.63 -12.74
C CYS A 6 -3.57 -7.89 -13.87
N ILE A 7 -4.60 -7.15 -13.50
CA ILE A 7 -5.39 -6.32 -14.40
C ILE A 7 -5.65 -4.95 -13.77
N HIS A 8 -5.41 -3.87 -14.50
CA HIS A 8 -5.85 -2.53 -14.11
C HIS A 8 -7.35 -2.38 -14.38
N VAL A 9 -8.10 -1.97 -13.37
CA VAL A 9 -9.55 -1.76 -13.47
C VAL A 9 -9.86 -0.31 -13.15
N ASN A 10 -10.11 0.47 -14.20
CA ASN A 10 -10.37 1.90 -14.12
C ASN A 10 -11.80 2.29 -14.55
N GLU A 11 -12.68 1.30 -14.74
CA GLU A 11 -14.08 1.50 -15.13
C GLU A 11 -15.02 0.50 -14.45
N THR A 12 -16.25 0.90 -14.26
CA THR A 12 -17.35 0.05 -13.76
C THR A 12 -17.71 -1.03 -14.78
N GLY A 13 -18.14 -2.21 -14.32
CA GLY A 13 -18.59 -3.31 -15.17
C GLY A 13 -17.46 -4.21 -15.68
N THR A 14 -16.20 -3.93 -15.35
CA THR A 14 -15.08 -4.78 -15.76
C THR A 14 -15.13 -6.14 -15.07
N ILE A 15 -15.40 -6.17 -13.77
CA ILE A 15 -15.52 -7.43 -13.02
C ILE A 15 -16.74 -8.23 -13.47
N ASP A 16 -17.84 -7.57 -13.80
CA ASP A 16 -19.03 -8.23 -14.36
C ASP A 16 -18.72 -8.92 -15.71
N ARG A 17 -17.98 -8.25 -16.60
CA ARG A 17 -17.54 -8.84 -17.88
C ARG A 17 -16.62 -10.05 -17.67
N LEU A 18 -15.68 -9.96 -16.74
CA LEU A 18 -14.79 -11.08 -16.39
C LEU A 18 -15.59 -12.25 -15.80
N ASN A 19 -16.58 -11.96 -14.95
CA ASN A 19 -17.47 -12.97 -14.38
C ASN A 19 -18.28 -13.69 -15.47
N ALA A 20 -18.85 -12.95 -16.43
CA ALA A 20 -19.58 -13.52 -17.54
C ALA A 20 -18.70 -14.44 -18.41
N GLY A 21 -17.40 -14.14 -18.51
CA GLY A 21 -16.40 -14.95 -19.19
C GLY A 21 -15.84 -16.13 -18.37
N GLY A 22 -16.26 -16.29 -17.11
CA GLY A 22 -15.71 -17.33 -16.22
C GLY A 22 -14.23 -17.13 -15.85
N LEU A 23 -13.76 -15.88 -15.84
CA LEU A 23 -12.35 -15.51 -15.68
C LEU A 23 -11.99 -15.05 -14.26
N LEU A 24 -12.94 -15.03 -13.32
CA LEU A 24 -12.66 -14.66 -11.94
C LEU A 24 -11.91 -15.78 -11.21
N GLY A 25 -10.86 -15.43 -10.49
CA GLY A 25 -10.09 -16.40 -9.70
C GLY A 25 -9.11 -15.73 -8.72
N PRO A 26 -8.60 -16.51 -7.76
CA PRO A 26 -7.66 -16.02 -6.75
C PRO A 26 -6.27 -15.69 -7.32
N ASP A 27 -6.00 -16.06 -8.54
CA ASP A 27 -4.77 -15.82 -9.30
C ASP A 27 -4.83 -14.53 -10.15
N LEU A 28 -5.96 -13.82 -10.14
CA LEU A 28 -6.13 -12.54 -10.84
C LEU A 28 -6.21 -11.38 -9.84
N LEU A 29 -5.13 -10.59 -9.77
CA LEU A 29 -5.02 -9.41 -8.91
C LEU A 29 -5.57 -8.17 -9.61
N VAL A 30 -6.57 -7.54 -9.03
CA VAL A 30 -7.09 -6.24 -9.49
C VAL A 30 -6.20 -5.11 -8.98
N ILE A 31 -5.79 -4.20 -9.85
CA ILE A 31 -5.05 -2.99 -9.51
C ILE A 31 -6.00 -1.79 -9.57
N HIS A 32 -5.92 -0.90 -8.57
CA HIS A 32 -6.76 0.29 -8.34
C HIS A 32 -8.21 -0.05 -8.00
N GLY A 33 -9.06 -0.22 -9.01
CA GLY A 33 -10.46 -0.59 -8.82
C GLY A 33 -11.35 0.53 -8.26
N ASN A 34 -10.95 1.79 -8.40
CA ASN A 34 -11.63 2.94 -7.77
C ASN A 34 -13.10 3.10 -8.16
N LEU A 35 -13.49 2.63 -9.36
CA LEU A 35 -14.85 2.69 -9.88
C LEU A 35 -15.62 1.37 -9.74
N ILE A 36 -15.06 0.38 -9.06
CA ILE A 36 -15.70 -0.92 -8.81
C ILE A 36 -16.93 -0.71 -7.92
N THR A 37 -18.05 -1.28 -8.32
CA THR A 37 -19.31 -1.26 -7.57
C THR A 37 -19.27 -2.24 -6.39
N ASN A 38 -20.22 -2.09 -5.47
CA ASN A 38 -20.36 -3.04 -4.36
C ASN A 38 -20.71 -4.46 -4.84
N GLY A 39 -21.54 -4.58 -5.90
CA GLY A 39 -21.87 -5.88 -6.51
C GLY A 39 -20.64 -6.55 -7.11
N GLU A 40 -19.80 -5.81 -7.81
CA GLU A 40 -18.53 -6.32 -8.34
C GLU A 40 -17.57 -6.74 -7.22
N LEU A 41 -17.49 -6.01 -6.09
CA LEU A 41 -16.70 -6.42 -4.93
C LEU A 41 -17.23 -7.73 -4.30
N GLU A 42 -18.53 -7.97 -4.31
CA GLU A 42 -19.12 -9.23 -3.86
C GLU A 42 -18.74 -10.41 -4.77
N LEU A 43 -18.67 -10.19 -6.08
CA LEU A 43 -18.16 -11.19 -7.04
C LEU A 43 -16.68 -11.48 -6.79
N MET A 44 -15.86 -10.45 -6.56
CA MET A 44 -14.45 -10.61 -6.22
C MET A 44 -14.27 -11.40 -4.92
N ALA A 45 -15.05 -11.10 -3.89
CA ALA A 45 -14.99 -11.82 -2.62
C ALA A 45 -15.34 -13.31 -2.78
N LYS A 46 -16.41 -13.63 -3.51
CA LYS A 46 -16.81 -15.02 -3.83
C LYS A 46 -15.72 -15.77 -4.59
N ALA A 47 -15.07 -15.11 -5.54
CA ALA A 47 -13.97 -15.68 -6.34
C ALA A 47 -12.63 -15.67 -5.61
N ARG A 48 -12.54 -15.09 -4.40
CA ARG A 48 -11.30 -14.85 -3.64
C ARG A 48 -10.27 -14.04 -4.43
N MET A 49 -10.74 -13.13 -5.24
CA MET A 49 -9.95 -12.26 -6.10
C MET A 49 -9.41 -11.08 -5.29
N PRO A 50 -8.09 -10.87 -5.21
CA PRO A 50 -7.51 -9.80 -4.39
C PRO A 50 -7.54 -8.43 -5.08
N LEU A 51 -7.45 -7.36 -4.27
CA LEU A 51 -7.36 -5.97 -4.70
C LEU A 51 -6.03 -5.35 -4.26
N CYS A 52 -5.26 -4.81 -5.20
CA CYS A 52 -4.09 -3.98 -4.92
C CYS A 52 -4.48 -2.50 -4.95
N PHE A 53 -4.37 -1.83 -3.83
CA PHE A 53 -4.54 -0.39 -3.76
C PHE A 53 -3.19 0.33 -3.83
N THR A 54 -3.20 1.53 -4.44
CA THR A 54 -2.01 2.37 -4.67
C THR A 54 -2.33 3.79 -4.15
N PRO A 55 -2.15 4.05 -2.85
CA PRO A 55 -2.82 5.14 -2.14
C PRO A 55 -2.75 6.52 -2.81
N THR A 56 -1.57 6.98 -3.20
CA THR A 56 -1.43 8.31 -3.81
C THR A 56 -2.06 8.37 -5.20
N ALA A 57 -1.90 7.32 -6.02
CA ALA A 57 -2.52 7.27 -7.34
C ALA A 57 -4.05 7.23 -7.22
N ASP A 58 -4.56 6.39 -6.33
CA ASP A 58 -5.99 6.18 -6.14
C ASP A 58 -6.71 7.42 -5.59
N THR A 59 -5.99 8.33 -4.90
CA THR A 59 -6.55 9.59 -4.40
C THR A 59 -6.59 10.71 -5.45
N GLN A 60 -5.97 10.52 -6.62
CA GLN A 60 -5.97 11.51 -7.69
C GLN A 60 -7.29 11.50 -8.48
N GLY A 61 -8.31 12.16 -7.95
CA GLY A 61 -9.60 12.33 -8.65
C GLY A 61 -10.69 11.33 -8.28
N THR A 62 -10.45 10.44 -7.33
CA THR A 62 -11.45 9.49 -6.82
C THR A 62 -11.52 9.52 -5.28
N PRO A 63 -12.64 9.05 -4.68
CA PRO A 63 -12.79 9.02 -3.22
C PRO A 63 -11.82 8.07 -2.50
N ALA A 64 -11.06 7.21 -3.19
CA ALA A 64 -10.13 6.20 -2.65
C ALA A 64 -10.72 5.31 -1.53
N ASP A 65 -12.05 5.11 -1.52
CA ASP A 65 -12.75 4.33 -0.51
C ASP A 65 -12.84 2.84 -0.86
N VAL A 66 -12.41 2.47 -2.07
CA VAL A 66 -12.56 1.10 -2.58
C VAL A 66 -11.89 0.06 -1.67
N VAL A 67 -10.72 0.37 -1.10
CA VAL A 67 -10.03 -0.55 -0.21
C VAL A 67 -10.85 -0.86 1.06
N HIS A 68 -11.53 0.13 1.63
CA HIS A 68 -12.41 -0.05 2.79
C HIS A 68 -13.62 -0.89 2.42
N ARG A 69 -14.28 -0.56 1.29
CA ARG A 69 -15.42 -1.32 0.78
C ARG A 69 -15.07 -2.77 0.43
N ALA A 70 -13.87 -2.99 -0.08
CA ALA A 70 -13.32 -4.29 -0.41
C ALA A 70 -13.09 -5.14 0.86
N ILE A 71 -12.39 -4.58 1.85
CA ILE A 71 -12.13 -5.26 3.13
C ILE A 71 -13.44 -5.58 3.86
N ASP A 72 -14.40 -4.66 3.88
CA ASP A 72 -15.73 -4.86 4.49
C ASP A 72 -16.48 -6.07 3.89
N ARG A 73 -16.23 -6.36 2.60
CA ARG A 73 -16.84 -7.49 1.87
C ARG A 73 -15.97 -8.75 1.83
N GLY A 74 -14.85 -8.75 2.56
CA GLY A 74 -13.96 -9.91 2.62
C GLY A 74 -13.02 -10.05 1.42
N VAL A 75 -12.87 -9.04 0.58
CA VAL A 75 -11.84 -8.99 -0.46
C VAL A 75 -10.48 -8.77 0.20
N GLU A 76 -9.51 -9.61 -0.09
CA GLU A 76 -8.15 -9.45 0.42
C GLU A 76 -7.48 -8.25 -0.26
N ALA A 77 -7.04 -7.29 0.55
CA ALA A 77 -6.35 -6.10 0.05
C ALA A 77 -4.83 -6.26 0.16
N VAL A 78 -4.12 -5.83 -0.88
CA VAL A 78 -2.66 -5.75 -0.93
C VAL A 78 -2.22 -4.36 -1.34
N PHE A 79 -0.94 -4.06 -1.15
CA PHE A 79 -0.39 -2.72 -1.29
C PHE A 79 0.59 -2.63 -2.45
N GLY A 80 0.52 -1.54 -3.23
CA GLY A 80 1.45 -1.14 -4.26
C GLY A 80 1.77 0.35 -4.22
N CYS A 81 2.90 0.76 -4.81
CA CYS A 81 3.32 2.16 -4.87
C CYS A 81 3.00 2.85 -6.20
N ASP A 82 2.64 2.09 -7.24
CA ASP A 82 2.44 2.57 -8.61
C ASP A 82 3.71 3.20 -9.22
N ILE A 83 3.57 4.19 -10.11
CA ILE A 83 4.64 4.71 -10.97
C ILE A 83 5.54 5.74 -10.26
N PRO A 84 6.84 5.49 -10.14
CA PRO A 84 7.75 6.39 -9.41
C PRO A 84 8.05 7.70 -10.15
N CYS A 85 7.68 7.86 -11.40
CA CYS A 85 7.89 9.11 -12.14
C CYS A 85 6.93 10.24 -11.73
N SER A 86 5.78 9.92 -11.15
CA SER A 86 4.77 10.89 -10.68
C SER A 86 4.42 10.75 -9.20
N ILE A 87 4.86 9.67 -8.55
CA ILE A 87 4.51 9.35 -7.16
C ILE A 87 5.80 9.01 -6.41
N ALA A 88 5.95 9.55 -5.20
CA ALA A 88 7.12 9.25 -4.38
C ALA A 88 7.20 7.76 -4.05
N SER A 89 8.35 7.14 -4.31
CA SER A 89 8.64 5.74 -3.96
C SER A 89 8.97 5.60 -2.46
N ASP A 90 8.07 6.09 -1.60
CA ASP A 90 8.12 5.97 -0.14
C ASP A 90 6.95 5.10 0.33
N PRO A 91 7.13 3.79 0.55
CA PRO A 91 6.05 2.91 0.97
C PRO A 91 5.35 3.34 2.25
N LEU A 92 6.09 3.84 3.25
CA LEU A 92 5.49 4.32 4.50
C LEU A 92 4.69 5.61 4.28
N GLY A 93 5.19 6.51 3.42
CA GLY A 93 4.46 7.71 2.99
C GLY A 93 3.15 7.36 2.30
N GLN A 94 3.16 6.38 1.39
CA GLN A 94 1.97 5.88 0.71
C GLN A 94 0.95 5.31 1.70
N LEU A 95 1.37 4.48 2.64
CA LEU A 95 0.49 3.93 3.67
C LEU A 95 -0.08 5.02 4.61
N ARG A 96 0.69 6.09 4.88
CA ARG A 96 0.20 7.28 5.61
C ARG A 96 -0.90 8.02 4.86
N VAL A 97 -0.80 8.12 3.52
CA VAL A 97 -1.89 8.68 2.70
C VAL A 97 -3.17 7.88 2.95
N MET A 98 -3.12 6.55 2.89
CA MET A 98 -4.29 5.72 3.15
C MET A 98 -4.84 5.88 4.57
N PHE A 99 -3.96 5.93 5.57
CA PHE A 99 -4.35 6.18 6.96
C PHE A 99 -5.07 7.52 7.15
N ASN A 100 -4.58 8.58 6.50
CA ASN A 100 -5.17 9.92 6.57
C ASN A 100 -6.49 10.02 5.80
N VAL A 101 -6.56 9.41 4.61
CA VAL A 101 -7.78 9.37 3.78
C VAL A 101 -8.92 8.71 4.52
N GLN A 102 -8.68 7.62 5.23
CA GLN A 102 -9.71 6.98 6.02
C GLN A 102 -10.26 7.92 7.11
N GLY A 103 -9.38 8.65 7.80
CA GLY A 103 -9.81 9.63 8.82
C GLY A 103 -10.74 10.69 8.23
N PHE A 104 -10.52 11.08 6.99
CA PHE A 104 -11.41 11.97 6.24
C PHE A 104 -12.74 11.28 5.87
N LEU A 105 -12.69 10.06 5.37
CA LEU A 105 -13.86 9.28 4.96
C LEU A 105 -14.76 8.91 6.14
N ASP A 106 -14.17 8.55 7.28
CA ASP A 106 -14.90 8.15 8.49
C ASP A 106 -15.51 9.31 9.27
N GLY A 107 -15.23 10.57 8.86
CA GLY A 107 -15.61 11.73 9.65
C GLY A 107 -14.90 11.78 11.01
N ALA A 108 -13.79 11.06 11.19
CA ALA A 108 -12.99 11.11 12.42
C ALA A 108 -12.44 12.52 12.67
N MET A 109 -12.12 13.24 11.60
CA MET A 109 -11.79 14.67 11.66
C MET A 109 -12.99 15.52 12.08
N GLU A 110 -14.21 15.12 11.80
CA GLU A 110 -15.42 15.81 12.27
C GLU A 110 -15.49 15.85 13.80
N ARG A 111 -15.17 14.73 14.48
CA ARG A 111 -15.12 14.69 15.95
C ARG A 111 -14.04 15.57 16.56
N SER A 112 -12.93 15.74 15.86
CA SER A 112 -11.80 16.55 16.32
C SER A 112 -11.97 18.04 16.01
N PHE A 113 -12.65 18.38 14.92
CA PHE A 113 -12.80 19.77 14.43
C PHE A 113 -14.24 20.32 14.53
N SER A 114 -15.21 19.54 14.97
CA SER A 114 -16.62 19.95 15.03
C SER A 114 -16.86 21.18 15.90
N THR A 115 -16.03 21.38 16.92
CA THR A 115 -16.07 22.55 17.80
C THR A 115 -15.46 23.81 17.18
N VAL A 116 -14.61 23.67 16.14
CA VAL A 116 -13.85 24.79 15.55
C VAL A 116 -14.39 25.20 14.18
N VAL A 117 -14.85 24.27 13.37
CA VAL A 117 -15.21 24.50 11.95
C VAL A 117 -16.67 24.16 11.61
N GLY A 118 -17.48 23.77 12.58
CA GLY A 118 -18.87 23.36 12.36
C GLY A 118 -18.97 21.90 11.88
N ARG A 119 -20.16 21.32 12.01
CA ARG A 119 -20.44 19.93 11.64
C ARG A 119 -20.30 19.71 10.14
N ARG A 120 -19.39 18.82 9.75
CA ARG A 120 -19.41 18.24 8.41
C ARG A 120 -19.97 16.83 8.49
N PRO A 121 -20.88 16.43 7.60
CA PRO A 121 -21.38 15.05 7.58
C PRO A 121 -20.24 14.10 7.27
N ALA A 122 -20.19 12.99 7.98
CA ALA A 122 -19.26 11.90 7.66
C ALA A 122 -19.50 11.43 6.23
N VAL A 123 -18.47 11.35 5.42
CA VAL A 123 -18.61 10.98 4.01
C VAL A 123 -19.08 9.53 3.88
N ARG A 124 -18.60 8.65 4.76
CA ARG A 124 -19.01 7.22 4.80
C ARG A 124 -18.83 6.65 6.22
N PRO A 125 -19.81 6.79 7.11
CA PRO A 125 -19.75 6.20 8.45
C PRO A 125 -19.81 4.67 8.38
N GLY A 126 -19.06 3.99 9.27
CA GLY A 126 -19.16 2.56 9.47
C GLY A 126 -18.24 1.67 8.64
N LEU A 127 -17.28 2.25 7.89
CA LEU A 127 -16.25 1.46 7.21
C LEU A 127 -15.22 0.90 8.21
N PRO A 128 -14.62 -0.29 7.95
CA PRO A 128 -13.60 -0.87 8.79
C PRO A 128 -12.39 0.06 8.96
N LEU A 129 -11.94 0.26 10.21
CA LEU A 129 -10.76 1.06 10.50
C LEU A 129 -9.47 0.33 10.08
N LEU A 130 -8.68 0.98 9.23
CA LEU A 130 -7.33 0.54 8.88
C LEU A 130 -6.35 1.09 9.92
N THR A 131 -6.13 0.33 10.99
CA THR A 131 -5.14 0.70 12.01
C THR A 131 -3.73 0.68 11.44
N PRO A 132 -2.74 1.37 12.05
CA PRO A 132 -1.34 1.29 11.64
C PRO A 132 -0.85 -0.17 11.51
N ARG A 133 -1.20 -1.03 12.47
CA ARG A 133 -0.89 -2.47 12.41
C ARG A 133 -1.49 -3.14 11.18
N LYS A 134 -2.79 -2.91 10.89
CA LYS A 134 -3.46 -3.51 9.75
C LYS A 134 -2.85 -3.09 8.41
N LEU A 135 -2.48 -1.82 8.28
CA LEU A 135 -1.81 -1.31 7.08
C LEU A 135 -0.41 -1.93 6.89
N LEU A 136 0.37 -2.07 7.96
CA LEU A 136 1.66 -2.76 7.90
C LEU A 136 1.49 -4.25 7.59
N GLU A 137 0.48 -4.93 8.15
CA GLU A 137 0.16 -6.33 7.83
C GLU A 137 -0.21 -6.49 6.34
N ILE A 138 -1.03 -5.60 5.80
CA ILE A 138 -1.37 -5.60 4.37
C ILE A 138 -0.11 -5.45 3.52
N ALA A 139 0.77 -4.50 3.85
CA ALA A 139 1.98 -4.21 3.09
C ALA A 139 3.10 -5.27 3.25
N THR A 140 2.95 -6.21 4.15
CA THR A 140 3.96 -7.26 4.42
C THR A 140 3.37 -8.66 4.21
N ILE A 141 2.91 -9.30 5.26
CA ILE A 141 2.42 -10.69 5.21
C ILE A 141 1.15 -10.84 4.36
N GLY A 142 0.28 -9.83 4.30
CA GLY A 142 -0.91 -9.83 3.43
C GLY A 142 -0.52 -9.90 1.97
N THR A 143 0.34 -9.00 1.51
CA THR A 143 0.86 -9.01 0.13
C THR A 143 1.64 -10.30 -0.17
N ALA A 144 2.47 -10.78 0.76
CA ALA A 144 3.19 -12.04 0.60
C ALA A 144 2.24 -13.24 0.43
N ARG A 145 1.09 -13.24 1.12
CA ARG A 145 0.07 -14.30 0.99
C ARG A 145 -0.56 -14.31 -0.40
N VAL A 146 -0.98 -13.17 -0.90
CA VAL A 146 -1.57 -13.05 -2.25
C VAL A 146 -0.58 -13.46 -3.34
N LEU A 147 0.71 -13.16 -3.15
CA LEU A 147 1.76 -13.56 -4.08
C LEU A 147 2.22 -15.03 -3.92
N GLY A 148 1.63 -15.78 -2.97
CA GLY A 148 2.02 -17.17 -2.71
C GLY A 148 3.40 -17.32 -2.06
N LEU A 149 3.88 -16.29 -1.35
CA LEU A 149 5.21 -16.23 -0.74
C LEU A 149 5.17 -16.17 0.79
N ALA A 150 4.01 -16.31 1.41
CA ALA A 150 3.83 -16.11 2.86
C ALA A 150 4.59 -17.12 3.74
N ASP A 151 4.91 -18.28 3.21
CA ASP A 151 5.78 -19.29 3.84
C ASP A 151 7.26 -18.87 3.89
N ARG A 152 7.67 -17.97 2.99
CA ARG A 152 9.06 -17.56 2.78
C ARG A 152 9.38 -16.17 3.29
N ILE A 153 8.46 -15.20 3.14
CA ILE A 153 8.66 -13.78 3.44
C ILE A 153 7.44 -13.16 4.14
N GLY A 154 7.52 -11.86 4.42
CA GLY A 154 6.40 -11.03 4.92
C GLY A 154 6.22 -11.06 6.44
N SER A 155 6.97 -11.88 7.18
CA SER A 155 7.01 -11.87 8.66
C SER A 155 8.35 -12.38 9.17
N LEU A 156 8.74 -11.94 10.36
CA LEU A 156 9.92 -12.40 11.06
C LEU A 156 9.58 -13.70 11.81
N ALA A 157 9.99 -14.83 11.24
CA ALA A 157 9.80 -16.14 11.86
C ALA A 157 10.98 -17.07 11.49
N PRO A 158 11.37 -18.00 12.38
CA PRO A 158 12.39 -18.99 12.06
C PRO A 158 12.02 -19.78 10.80
N GLY A 159 13.01 -20.00 9.91
CA GLY A 159 12.84 -20.69 8.64
C GLY A 159 12.39 -19.84 7.47
N LYS A 160 11.99 -18.58 7.69
CA LYS A 160 11.74 -17.62 6.61
C LYS A 160 13.03 -16.91 6.19
N ARG A 161 13.00 -16.29 4.99
CA ARG A 161 14.08 -15.45 4.52
C ARG A 161 14.23 -14.22 5.40
N ALA A 162 15.46 -13.76 5.57
CA ALA A 162 15.76 -12.57 6.33
C ALA A 162 15.55 -11.31 5.46
N ASP A 163 14.27 -10.97 5.25
CA ASP A 163 13.84 -9.70 4.69
C ASP A 163 13.51 -8.77 5.87
N ILE A 164 14.46 -7.91 6.23
CA ILE A 164 14.42 -7.13 7.48
C ILE A 164 14.74 -5.68 7.20
N VAL A 165 13.93 -4.78 7.76
CA VAL A 165 14.20 -3.34 7.78
C VAL A 165 14.46 -2.91 9.21
N LEU A 166 15.62 -2.32 9.46
CA LEU A 166 15.97 -1.70 10.74
C LEU A 166 15.73 -0.19 10.63
N ILE A 167 14.96 0.32 11.56
CA ILE A 167 14.58 1.74 11.62
C ILE A 167 15.24 2.36 12.84
N ARG A 168 15.93 3.48 12.64
CA ARG A 168 16.50 4.26 13.76
C ARG A 168 15.36 4.89 14.55
N LYS A 169 15.40 4.68 15.83
CA LYS A 169 14.52 5.34 16.78
C LYS A 169 15.13 6.70 17.11
N GLY A 170 14.52 7.77 16.64
CA GLY A 170 14.96 9.13 16.95
C GLY A 170 14.92 9.42 18.47
N PRO A 171 15.51 10.53 18.92
CA PRO A 171 15.63 10.86 20.35
C PRO A 171 14.29 10.97 21.09
N PHE A 172 13.20 11.18 20.36
CA PHE A 172 11.85 11.27 20.91
C PHE A 172 11.03 9.98 20.74
N GLY A 173 11.60 8.93 20.16
CA GLY A 173 10.86 7.72 19.78
C GLY A 173 10.21 6.98 20.97
N ASP A 174 10.79 7.05 22.18
CA ASP A 174 10.19 6.48 23.38
C ASP A 174 9.08 7.33 23.98
N SER A 175 9.04 8.60 23.65
CA SER A 175 8.13 9.58 24.26
C SER A 175 6.83 9.76 23.48
N VAL A 176 6.82 9.42 22.18
CA VAL A 176 5.75 9.85 21.26
C VAL A 176 4.80 8.71 20.86
N ALA A 177 5.25 7.48 20.77
CA ALA A 177 4.41 6.37 20.35
C ALA A 177 4.41 5.21 21.37
N ARG A 178 3.24 4.95 21.96
CA ARG A 178 3.01 3.77 22.81
C ARG A 178 2.91 2.46 22.02
N ASP A 179 2.64 2.55 20.70
CA ASP A 179 2.51 1.42 19.78
C ASP A 179 3.60 1.47 18.73
N ALA A 180 4.37 0.39 18.60
CA ALA A 180 5.45 0.27 17.62
C ALA A 180 4.94 0.40 16.17
N CYS A 181 3.76 -0.15 15.85
CA CYS A 181 3.19 -0.02 14.51
C CYS A 181 2.82 1.43 14.19
N ALA A 182 2.25 2.15 15.16
CA ALA A 182 1.97 3.57 15.00
C ALA A 182 3.27 4.38 14.82
N HIS A 183 4.32 4.07 15.59
CA HIS A 183 5.62 4.71 15.40
C HIS A 183 6.18 4.48 13.99
N VAL A 184 6.23 3.24 13.55
CA VAL A 184 6.74 2.87 12.21
C VAL A 184 5.93 3.56 11.12
N LEU A 185 4.60 3.52 11.18
CA LEU A 185 3.77 4.10 10.14
C LEU A 185 3.77 5.63 10.16
N LEU A 186 3.60 6.25 11.33
CA LEU A 186 3.26 7.68 11.41
C LEU A 186 4.46 8.58 11.66
N GLN A 187 5.54 8.06 12.26
CA GLN A 187 6.67 8.87 12.69
C GLN A 187 7.97 8.61 11.89
N THR A 188 8.06 7.46 11.19
CA THR A 188 9.26 7.10 10.44
C THR A 188 9.31 7.80 9.09
N SER A 189 10.42 8.42 8.78
CA SER A 189 10.74 8.98 7.46
C SER A 189 11.75 8.07 6.71
N PRO A 190 11.95 8.22 5.39
CA PRO A 190 13.00 7.49 4.67
C PRO A 190 14.41 7.65 5.25
N ARG A 191 14.70 8.77 5.93
CA ARG A 191 15.99 9.03 6.58
C ARG A 191 16.22 8.20 7.83
N ASP A 192 15.14 7.67 8.43
CA ASP A 192 15.22 6.85 9.63
C ASP A 192 15.45 5.37 9.31
N ILE A 193 15.37 4.97 8.04
CA ILE A 193 15.73 3.63 7.58
C ILE A 193 17.25 3.49 7.67
N ASP A 194 17.71 2.63 8.58
CA ASP A 194 19.14 2.40 8.80
C ASP A 194 19.67 1.29 7.91
N THR A 195 19.06 0.11 8.01
CA THR A 195 19.52 -1.09 7.31
C THR A 195 18.34 -1.76 6.62
N VAL A 196 18.56 -2.17 5.38
CA VAL A 196 17.65 -3.03 4.63
C VAL A 196 18.38 -4.31 4.27
N MET A 197 17.81 -5.42 4.65
CA MET A 197 18.28 -6.77 4.34
C MET A 197 17.23 -7.48 3.48
N VAL A 198 17.66 -8.13 2.42
CA VAL A 198 16.83 -8.94 1.53
C VAL A 198 17.49 -10.30 1.36
N ASP A 199 16.76 -11.36 1.69
CA ASP A 199 17.25 -12.74 1.66
C ASP A 199 18.58 -12.95 2.44
N GLY A 200 18.76 -12.22 3.56
CA GLY A 200 19.96 -12.24 4.37
C GLY A 200 21.10 -11.34 3.89
N GLU A 201 21.00 -10.75 2.70
CA GLU A 201 22.00 -9.84 2.16
C GLU A 201 21.68 -8.38 2.50
N ILE A 202 22.66 -7.65 3.01
CA ILE A 202 22.50 -6.23 3.31
C ILE A 202 22.49 -5.44 1.99
N ARG A 203 21.35 -4.84 1.67
CA ARG A 203 21.16 -3.97 0.49
C ARG A 203 21.32 -2.49 0.81
N MET A 204 21.15 -2.11 2.06
CA MET A 204 21.41 -0.77 2.57
C MET A 204 21.94 -0.85 3.99
N ARG A 205 22.93 -0.03 4.34
CA ARG A 205 23.45 0.13 5.72
C ARG A 205 23.74 1.60 6.01
N ALA A 206 23.33 2.07 7.17
CA ALA A 206 23.45 3.47 7.59
C ALA A 206 22.90 4.48 6.55
N GLY A 207 21.83 4.08 5.83
CA GLY A 207 21.23 4.89 4.77
C GLY A 207 21.98 4.86 3.43
N VAL A 208 23.03 4.07 3.28
CA VAL A 208 23.82 3.95 2.04
C VAL A 208 23.49 2.63 1.35
N LEU A 209 23.07 2.70 0.08
CA LEU A 209 22.75 1.53 -0.74
C LEU A 209 24.03 0.80 -1.16
N ALA A 210 24.08 -0.51 -0.97
CA ALA A 210 25.18 -1.35 -1.41
C ALA A 210 25.23 -1.45 -2.94
N GLY A 211 26.40 -1.19 -3.52
CA GLY A 211 26.61 -1.29 -4.97
C GLY A 211 25.87 -0.23 -5.82
N PHE A 212 25.37 0.84 -5.21
CA PHE A 212 24.71 1.92 -5.91
C PHE A 212 25.65 3.13 -6.05
N GLU A 213 25.82 3.63 -7.28
CA GLU A 213 26.63 4.79 -7.63
C GLU A 213 25.71 5.94 -8.08
N PRO A 214 25.36 6.90 -7.19
CA PRO A 214 24.42 7.97 -7.49
C PRO A 214 24.81 8.82 -8.70
N GLU A 215 26.09 9.13 -8.85
CA GLU A 215 26.63 9.95 -9.95
C GLU A 215 26.47 9.25 -11.30
N ARG A 216 26.73 7.95 -11.34
CA ARG A 216 26.52 7.13 -12.54
C ARG A 216 25.03 7.05 -12.92
N ALA A 217 24.16 6.81 -11.95
CA ALA A 217 22.72 6.79 -12.18
C ALA A 217 22.22 8.15 -12.72
N ALA A 218 22.67 9.25 -12.10
CA ALA A 218 22.32 10.59 -12.55
C ALA A 218 22.85 10.90 -13.96
N ALA A 219 24.05 10.43 -14.30
CA ALA A 219 24.61 10.58 -15.67
C ALA A 219 23.77 9.82 -16.71
N MET A 220 23.36 8.59 -16.39
CA MET A 220 22.49 7.79 -17.27
C MET A 220 21.13 8.46 -17.50
N ILE A 221 20.52 9.01 -16.44
CA ILE A 221 19.25 9.75 -16.54
C ILE A 221 19.41 10.97 -17.43
N ARG A 222 20.47 11.77 -17.24
CA ARG A 222 20.74 12.94 -18.08
C ARG A 222 20.93 12.57 -19.55
N ALA A 223 21.72 11.52 -19.83
CA ALA A 223 21.93 11.03 -21.20
C ALA A 223 20.63 10.52 -21.86
N SER A 224 19.79 9.83 -21.11
CA SER A 224 18.48 9.38 -21.58
C SER A 224 17.57 10.56 -21.89
N ARG A 225 17.50 11.55 -20.99
CA ARG A 225 16.72 12.77 -21.20
C ARG A 225 17.14 13.51 -22.46
N GLN A 226 18.42 13.70 -22.69
CA GLN A 226 18.94 14.35 -23.90
C GLN A 226 18.50 13.63 -25.20
N ARG A 227 18.50 12.29 -25.18
CA ARG A 227 18.05 11.51 -26.34
C ARG A 227 16.54 11.64 -26.64
N ILE A 228 15.74 11.89 -25.62
CA ILE A 228 14.28 11.95 -25.78
C ILE A 228 13.81 13.37 -26.11
N LEU A 229 14.46 14.38 -25.52
CA LEU A 229 14.00 15.76 -25.60
C LEU A 229 14.82 16.63 -26.57
N GLY A 230 15.91 16.10 -27.16
CA GLY A 230 16.81 16.81 -28.07
C GLY A 230 17.77 17.64 -27.29
#